data_2af1fd32b316d0c5747863c204a7feaa
#
_entry.id   2af1fd32b316d0c5747863c204a7feaa
#
_cell.length_a   1.000
_cell.length_b   1.000
_cell.length_c   1.000
_cell.angle_alpha   90.00
_cell.angle_beta   90.00
_cell.angle_gamma   90.00
#
_symmetry.space_group_name_H-M   'P 1'
#
loop_
_entity.id
_entity.type
_entity.pdbx_description
1 polymer ?
#
loop_
_entity_poly.entity_id
_entity_poly.type
_entity_poly.pdbx_seq_one_letter_code
_entity_poly.pdbx_strand_id
1 'polypeptide(L)'
;MLVYDISRRATFRNCKTWLTEARACGNPQMVVILVGNKSDLSESTRAVSEAEGRAFADEHGLLFLEASAKQRKHVDEAFVRPAEAIHGLLANGTIEAGDLSGVKIGPGSRARADAGGKACC
;
A
#
# COMPACT_ATOMS: atom_id res chain seq x y z
N MET A 1 2.24 -0.38 0.03
CA MET A 1 1.83 0.20 1.32
C MET A 1 1.97 1.71 1.25
N LEU A 2 0.90 2.46 1.56
CA LEU A 2 0.92 3.92 1.74
C LEU A 2 0.82 4.22 3.23
N VAL A 3 1.76 4.99 3.76
CA VAL A 3 1.82 5.32 5.20
C VAL A 3 1.72 6.82 5.39
N TYR A 4 0.85 7.25 6.30
CA TYR A 4 0.77 8.64 6.73
C TYR A 4 0.84 8.74 8.25
N ASP A 5 1.15 9.93 8.74
CA ASP A 5 1.19 10.27 10.17
C ASP A 5 -0.14 10.91 10.56
N ILE A 6 -0.89 10.30 11.47
CA ILE A 6 -2.20 10.79 11.90
C ILE A 6 -2.16 12.19 12.52
N SER A 7 -1.00 12.62 13.00
CA SER A 7 -0.78 13.96 13.57
C SER A 7 -0.39 15.01 12.54
N ARG A 8 -0.16 14.62 11.27
CA ARG A 8 0.33 15.52 10.22
C ARG A 8 -0.50 15.41 8.95
N ARG A 9 -1.50 16.26 8.82
CA ARG A 9 -2.43 16.28 7.68
C ARG A 9 -1.73 16.36 6.31
N ALA A 10 -0.59 17.02 6.21
CA ALA A 10 0.17 17.09 4.97
C ALA A 10 0.58 15.72 4.45
N THR A 11 0.96 14.80 5.34
CA THR A 11 1.34 13.43 4.96
C THR A 11 0.15 12.64 4.41
N PHE A 12 -1.04 12.86 4.96
CA PHE A 12 -2.28 12.25 4.46
C PHE A 12 -2.64 12.78 3.06
N ARG A 13 -2.57 14.10 2.84
CA ARG A 13 -2.80 14.68 1.51
C ARG A 13 -1.87 14.13 0.43
N ASN A 14 -0.61 13.91 0.78
CA ASN A 14 0.38 13.34 -0.14
C ASN A 14 0.06 11.90 -0.57
N CYS A 15 -0.72 11.15 0.24
CA CYS A 15 -1.13 9.79 -0.13
C CYS A 15 -1.88 9.74 -1.46
N LYS A 16 -2.67 10.77 -1.80
CA LYS A 16 -3.37 10.83 -3.09
C LYS A 16 -2.39 10.91 -4.26
N THR A 17 -1.36 11.74 -4.16
CA THR A 17 -0.32 11.88 -5.19
C THR A 17 0.44 10.57 -5.36
N TRP A 18 0.92 9.99 -4.25
CA TRP A 18 1.64 8.71 -4.27
C TRP A 18 0.81 7.57 -4.82
N LEU A 19 -0.49 7.53 -4.51
CA LEU A 19 -1.40 6.52 -5.05
C LEU A 19 -1.55 6.65 -6.56
N THR A 20 -1.68 7.88 -7.06
CA THR A 20 -1.80 8.16 -8.49
C THR A 20 -0.53 7.73 -9.23
N GLU A 21 0.63 8.07 -8.71
CA GLU A 21 1.92 7.66 -9.27
C GLU A 21 2.10 6.14 -9.26
N ALA A 22 1.79 5.50 -8.12
CA ALA A 22 1.89 4.06 -8.00
C ALA A 22 0.99 3.33 -9.01
N ARG A 23 -0.23 3.81 -9.24
CA ARG A 23 -1.16 3.23 -10.23
C ARG A 23 -0.73 3.49 -11.66
N ALA A 24 -0.10 4.63 -11.93
CA ALA A 24 0.40 4.93 -13.28
C ALA A 24 1.56 4.02 -13.70
N CYS A 25 2.35 3.55 -12.74
CA CYS A 25 3.55 2.75 -12.97
C CYS A 25 3.39 1.28 -12.57
N GLY A 26 2.35 0.95 -11.82
CA GLY A 26 2.12 -0.38 -11.24
C GLY A 26 1.16 -1.25 -12.05
N ASN A 27 1.02 -2.50 -11.61
CA ASN A 27 0.00 -3.39 -12.12
C ASN A 27 -1.41 -2.86 -11.78
N PRO A 28 -2.38 -2.85 -12.72
CA PRO A 28 -3.76 -2.42 -12.47
C PRO A 28 -4.45 -3.14 -11.30
N GLN A 29 -4.03 -4.38 -11.01
CA GLN A 29 -4.56 -5.20 -9.92
C GLN A 29 -3.74 -5.13 -8.64
N MET A 30 -2.87 -4.13 -8.52
CA MET A 30 -2.04 -3.93 -7.33
C MET A 30 -2.89 -3.74 -6.08
N VAL A 31 -2.67 -4.59 -5.09
CA VAL A 31 -3.25 -4.43 -3.75
C VAL A 31 -2.50 -3.34 -3.00
N VAL A 32 -3.23 -2.34 -2.53
CA VAL A 32 -2.68 -1.23 -1.75
C VAL A 32 -3.35 -1.18 -0.39
N ILE A 33 -2.56 -1.01 0.66
CA ILE A 33 -3.04 -0.73 2.02
C ILE A 33 -2.62 0.69 2.43
N LEU A 34 -3.58 1.44 2.99
CA LEU A 34 -3.37 2.72 3.63
C LEU A 34 -3.18 2.52 5.13
N VAL A 35 -2.10 3.02 5.68
CA VAL A 35 -1.76 2.86 7.10
C VAL A 35 -1.63 4.22 7.77
N GLY A 36 -2.51 4.51 8.73
CA GLY A 36 -2.38 5.64 9.64
C GLY A 36 -1.44 5.30 10.79
N ASN A 37 -0.20 5.78 10.73
CA ASN A 37 0.81 5.51 11.76
C ASN A 37 0.70 6.50 12.91
N LYS A 38 1.26 6.12 14.06
CA LYS A 38 1.26 6.86 15.32
C LYS A 38 -0.09 6.87 16.03
N SER A 39 -0.88 5.80 15.90
CA SER A 39 -2.19 5.66 16.56
C SER A 39 -2.11 5.66 18.10
N ASP A 40 -0.91 5.68 18.68
CA ASP A 40 -0.64 5.84 20.10
C ASP A 40 -0.74 7.29 20.59
N LEU A 41 -0.81 8.25 19.69
CA LEU A 41 -0.93 9.66 20.04
C LEU A 41 -2.35 9.98 20.56
N SER A 42 -2.41 10.99 21.46
CA SER A 42 -3.69 11.47 22.00
C SER A 42 -4.57 12.08 20.91
N GLU A 43 -5.89 12.05 21.12
CA GLU A 43 -6.86 12.68 20.23
C GLU A 43 -6.59 14.17 20.01
N SER A 44 -6.06 14.87 21.01
CA SER A 44 -5.70 16.29 20.90
C SER A 44 -4.57 16.57 19.92
N THR A 45 -3.74 15.58 19.64
CA THR A 45 -2.59 15.67 18.69
C THR A 45 -2.97 15.19 17.29
N ARG A 46 -4.10 14.50 17.17
CA ARG A 46 -4.59 13.93 15.91
C ARG A 46 -5.03 15.02 14.94
N ALA A 47 -4.52 15.01 13.73
CA ALA A 47 -4.90 15.93 12.65
C ALA A 47 -5.78 15.25 11.58
N VAL A 48 -5.80 13.92 11.54
CA VAL A 48 -6.61 13.10 10.62
C VAL A 48 -7.36 12.07 11.44
N SER A 49 -8.71 12.08 11.35
CA SER A 49 -9.53 11.09 12.05
C SER A 49 -9.46 9.71 11.37
N GLU A 50 -9.72 8.66 12.14
CA GLU A 50 -9.82 7.30 11.60
C GLU A 50 -10.92 7.21 10.52
N ALA A 51 -12.06 7.87 10.75
CA ALA A 51 -13.17 7.91 9.79
C ALA A 51 -12.75 8.53 8.45
N GLU A 52 -11.94 9.59 8.48
CA GLU A 52 -11.42 10.26 7.29
C GLU A 52 -10.44 9.35 6.52
N GLY A 53 -9.54 8.67 7.23
CA GLY A 53 -8.64 7.69 6.64
C GLY A 53 -9.39 6.52 6.00
N ARG A 54 -10.41 6.00 6.69
CA ARG A 54 -11.26 4.91 6.20
C ARG A 54 -12.05 5.33 4.95
N ALA A 55 -12.67 6.51 4.97
CA ALA A 55 -13.42 7.03 3.83
C ALA A 55 -12.54 7.20 2.58
N PHE A 56 -11.31 7.68 2.75
CA PHE A 56 -10.34 7.77 1.66
C PHE A 56 -9.98 6.39 1.10
N ALA A 57 -9.77 5.41 1.98
CA ALA A 57 -9.46 4.04 1.57
C ALA A 57 -10.63 3.40 0.79
N ASP A 58 -11.86 3.57 1.28
CA ASP A 58 -13.08 3.05 0.64
C ASP A 58 -13.28 3.69 -0.74
N GLU A 59 -13.13 5.02 -0.86
CA GLU A 59 -13.23 5.76 -2.12
C GLU A 59 -12.24 5.25 -3.18
N HIS A 60 -11.05 4.87 -2.74
CA HIS A 60 -9.97 4.45 -3.63
C HIS A 60 -9.78 2.92 -3.70
N GLY A 61 -10.61 2.13 -3.05
CA GLY A 61 -10.51 0.66 -3.05
C GLY A 61 -9.23 0.14 -2.39
N LEU A 62 -8.83 0.77 -1.27
CA LEU A 62 -7.65 0.40 -0.50
C LEU A 62 -8.05 -0.39 0.75
N LEU A 63 -7.16 -1.25 1.21
CA LEU A 63 -7.22 -1.74 2.59
C LEU A 63 -6.86 -0.60 3.54
N PHE A 64 -7.42 -0.61 4.76
CA PHE A 64 -7.15 0.42 5.74
C PHE A 64 -6.91 -0.16 7.14
N LEU A 65 -5.93 0.39 7.84
CA LEU A 65 -5.77 0.22 9.27
C LEU A 65 -5.00 1.39 9.88
N GLU A 66 -5.16 1.59 11.19
CA GLU A 66 -4.27 2.43 11.97
C GLU A 66 -3.31 1.56 12.78
N ALA A 67 -2.05 1.98 12.83
CA ALA A 67 -0.97 1.27 13.49
C ALA A 67 -0.13 2.20 14.36
N SER A 68 0.60 1.63 15.28
CA SER A 68 1.66 2.31 16.01
C SER A 68 2.95 1.49 15.95
N ALA A 69 3.91 1.97 15.21
CA ALA A 69 5.24 1.37 15.18
C ALA A 69 5.91 1.41 16.56
N LYS A 70 5.67 2.49 17.32
CA LYS A 70 6.20 2.66 18.69
C LYS A 70 5.68 1.60 19.66
N GLN A 71 4.38 1.30 19.61
CA GLN A 71 3.72 0.31 20.48
C GLN A 71 3.64 -1.08 19.85
N ARG A 72 4.13 -1.28 18.64
CA ARG A 72 3.97 -2.51 17.85
C ARG A 72 2.50 -2.92 17.63
N LYS A 73 1.59 -1.94 17.70
CA LYS A 73 0.16 -2.18 17.51
C LYS A 73 -0.15 -2.28 16.02
N HIS A 74 -0.80 -3.36 15.59
CA HIS A 74 -1.23 -3.64 14.21
C HIS A 74 -0.11 -3.61 13.15
N VAL A 75 1.16 -3.72 13.57
CA VAL A 75 2.29 -3.72 12.62
C VAL A 75 2.27 -4.98 11.76
N ASP A 76 2.08 -6.14 12.37
CA ASP A 76 2.01 -7.42 11.66
C ASP A 76 0.81 -7.46 10.71
N GLU A 77 -0.35 -6.96 11.14
CA GLU A 77 -1.56 -6.88 10.32
C GLU A 77 -1.38 -6.02 9.05
N ALA A 78 -0.55 -4.97 9.13
CA ALA A 78 -0.25 -4.12 7.98
C ALA A 78 0.45 -4.87 6.83
N PHE A 79 1.13 -5.97 7.14
CA PHE A 79 1.76 -6.86 6.16
C PHE A 79 0.90 -8.07 5.82
N VAL A 80 0.24 -8.66 6.81
CA VAL A 80 -0.57 -9.88 6.63
C VAL A 80 -1.80 -9.60 5.76
N ARG A 81 -2.56 -8.53 6.03
CA ARG A 81 -3.78 -8.22 5.27
C ARG A 81 -3.56 -8.06 3.75
N PRO A 82 -2.58 -7.27 3.27
CA PRO A 82 -2.34 -7.22 1.84
C PRO A 82 -1.80 -8.54 1.27
N ALA A 83 -1.03 -9.31 2.03
CA ALA A 83 -0.57 -10.63 1.60
C ALA A 83 -1.73 -11.62 1.42
N GLU A 84 -2.68 -11.65 2.36
CA GLU A 84 -3.90 -12.45 2.25
C GLU A 84 -4.76 -12.04 1.05
N ALA A 85 -4.91 -10.73 0.82
CA ALA A 85 -5.66 -10.22 -0.33
C ALA A 85 -5.01 -10.64 -1.66
N ILE A 86 -3.69 -10.53 -1.78
CA ILE A 86 -2.93 -10.99 -2.96
C ILE A 86 -3.06 -12.50 -3.13
N HIS A 87 -2.92 -13.26 -2.05
CA HIS A 87 -3.10 -14.72 -2.09
C HIS A 87 -4.50 -15.11 -2.59
N GLY A 88 -5.54 -14.39 -2.13
CA GLY A 88 -6.91 -14.60 -2.61
C GLY A 88 -7.06 -14.33 -4.11
N LEU A 89 -6.44 -13.28 -4.63
CA LEU A 89 -6.47 -12.96 -6.06
C LEU A 89 -5.73 -14.02 -6.89
N LEU A 90 -4.63 -14.56 -6.40
CA LEU A 90 -3.91 -15.67 -7.04
C LEU A 90 -4.74 -16.96 -7.02
N ALA A 91 -5.34 -17.30 -5.87
CA ALA A 91 -6.16 -18.50 -5.72
C ALA A 91 -7.40 -18.49 -6.63
N ASN A 92 -7.99 -17.32 -6.87
CA ASN A 92 -9.15 -17.13 -7.73
C ASN A 92 -8.78 -16.98 -9.23
N GLY A 93 -7.49 -17.06 -9.59
CA GLY A 93 -7.03 -16.89 -10.97
C GLY A 93 -7.19 -15.47 -11.54
N THR A 94 -7.44 -14.48 -10.68
CA THR A 94 -7.57 -13.06 -11.08
C THR A 94 -6.21 -12.47 -11.45
N ILE A 95 -5.15 -12.96 -10.83
CA ILE A 95 -3.76 -12.61 -11.12
C ILE A 95 -3.00 -13.90 -11.40
N GLU A 96 -2.21 -13.95 -12.47
CA GLU A 96 -1.28 -15.04 -12.71
C GLU A 96 0.07 -14.73 -12.06
N ALA A 97 0.74 -15.78 -11.55
CA ALA A 97 2.06 -15.63 -10.94
C ALA A 97 3.12 -15.09 -11.94
N GLY A 98 2.85 -15.19 -13.24
CA GLY A 98 3.67 -14.63 -14.33
C GLY A 98 3.49 -13.12 -14.53
N ASP A 99 2.34 -12.57 -14.14
CA ASP A 99 2.03 -11.12 -14.26
C ASP A 99 2.73 -10.28 -13.19
N LEU A 100 3.31 -10.91 -12.19
CA LEU A 100 4.16 -10.27 -11.18
C LEU A 100 5.54 -9.93 -11.79
N SER A 101 5.56 -9.26 -12.93
CA SER A 101 6.78 -8.79 -13.61
C SER A 101 7.42 -7.60 -12.88
N GLY A 102 7.79 -7.81 -11.62
CA GLY A 102 8.43 -6.76 -10.82
C GLY A 102 9.60 -7.26 -9.99
N VAL A 103 9.56 -8.46 -9.46
CA VAL A 103 10.67 -9.02 -8.67
C VAL A 103 10.81 -10.51 -8.97
N LYS A 104 11.75 -10.86 -9.83
CA LYS A 104 12.17 -12.26 -9.99
C LYS A 104 13.16 -12.60 -8.89
N ILE A 105 12.66 -13.12 -7.77
CA ILE A 105 13.50 -13.73 -6.75
C ILE A 105 13.74 -15.19 -7.17
N GLY A 106 14.83 -15.41 -7.89
CA GLY A 106 15.26 -16.76 -8.24
C GLY A 106 16.75 -16.76 -8.60
N PRO A 107 17.53 -17.79 -8.23
CA PRO A 107 18.91 -17.90 -8.65
C PRO A 107 18.94 -18.08 -10.17
N GLY A 108 19.35 -17.06 -10.91
CA GLY A 108 19.71 -17.19 -12.32
C GLY A 108 18.84 -16.49 -13.37
N SER A 109 17.93 -15.60 -13.05
CA SER A 109 17.23 -14.85 -14.10
C SER A 109 18.06 -13.65 -14.59
N ARG A 110 18.77 -13.85 -15.70
CA ARG A 110 19.38 -12.78 -16.48
C ARG A 110 18.25 -11.84 -16.96
N ALA A 111 18.36 -10.56 -16.61
CA ALA A 111 17.50 -9.52 -17.15
C ALA A 111 17.61 -9.50 -18.67
N ARG A 112 16.53 -9.82 -19.40
CA ARG A 112 16.39 -9.36 -20.77
C ARG A 112 16.00 -7.90 -20.68
N ALA A 113 16.88 -7.03 -21.16
CA ALA A 113 16.57 -5.65 -21.43
C ALA A 113 15.57 -5.63 -22.59
N ASP A 114 14.31 -5.40 -22.28
CA ASP A 114 13.31 -5.07 -23.29
C ASP A 114 13.18 -3.54 -23.31
N ALA A 115 13.64 -2.97 -24.42
CA ALA A 115 13.58 -1.54 -24.66
C ALA A 115 12.12 -1.15 -24.94
N GLY A 116 11.52 -0.33 -24.08
CA GLY A 116 10.24 0.29 -24.42
C GLY A 116 9.32 0.71 -23.27
N GLY A 117 9.71 0.59 -22.02
CA GLY A 117 8.91 1.06 -20.89
C GLY A 117 9.40 2.42 -20.38
N LYS A 118 8.50 3.42 -20.30
CA LYS A 118 8.79 4.66 -19.59
C LYS A 118 9.29 4.33 -18.19
N ALA A 119 10.50 4.75 -17.86
CA ALA A 119 11.05 4.60 -16.53
C ALA A 119 10.19 5.38 -15.54
N CYS A 120 9.55 4.68 -14.62
CA CYS A 120 9.02 5.27 -13.40
C CYS A 120 10.21 5.48 -12.45
N CYS A 121 10.59 6.71 -12.29
CA CYS A 121 11.54 7.15 -11.26
C CYS A 121 10.84 7.30 -9.93
#